data_91503be9a24d1deb4fdcb8ff2fcb8309
#
_entry.id   91503be9a24d1deb4fdcb8ff2fcb8309
#
_cell.length_a   1.000
_cell.length_b   1.000
_cell.length_c   1.000
_cell.angle_alpha   90.00
_cell.angle_beta   90.00
_cell.angle_gamma   90.00
#
_symmetry.space_group_name_H-M   'P 1'
#
loop_
_entity.id
_entity.type
_entity.pdbx_description
1 polymer ?
#
loop_
_entity_poly.entity_id
_entity_poly.type
_entity_poly.pdbx_seq_one_letter_code
_entity_poly.pdbx_strand_id
1 'polypeptide(L)'
;MKKLLSLFLTVAMACSLAVTASAAEEPAAAASDPDLTGSIVILHTHDVHGGIAGYAQVAAQKQYYQKCGAYVLLFDAGDFIQGDPTVSASQGETAVELMNLAGYDAAALGNHEFDYGYDNLVKLSRTAKFPI
;
A
#
# COMPACT_ATOMS: atom_id res chain seq x y z
N MET A 1 39.75 69.78 -26.55
CA MET A 1 38.60 68.91 -26.83
C MET A 1 39.11 67.49 -26.85
N LYS A 2 38.98 66.83 -25.72
CA LYS A 2 39.59 65.49 -25.50
C LYS A 2 38.52 64.42 -25.83
N LYS A 3 38.81 63.63 -26.84
CA LYS A 3 37.97 62.48 -27.18
C LYS A 3 38.28 61.34 -26.20
N LEU A 4 37.32 60.98 -25.38
CA LEU A 4 37.37 59.80 -24.56
C LEU A 4 37.10 58.58 -25.45
N LEU A 5 38.12 57.76 -25.63
CA LEU A 5 38.00 56.46 -26.30
C LEU A 5 37.50 55.45 -25.24
N SER A 6 36.23 55.09 -25.34
CA SER A 6 35.68 54.07 -24.49
C SER A 6 36.10 52.68 -25.00
N LEU A 7 36.98 52.02 -24.25
CA LEU A 7 37.41 50.69 -24.54
C LEU A 7 36.37 49.73 -23.94
N PHE A 8 35.49 49.19 -24.77
CA PHE A 8 34.62 48.09 -24.39
C PHE A 8 35.42 46.81 -24.32
N LEU A 9 35.81 46.42 -23.13
CA LEU A 9 36.38 45.11 -22.86
C LEU A 9 35.25 44.07 -22.84
N THR A 10 35.01 43.43 -23.96
CA THR A 10 34.15 42.25 -24.03
C THR A 10 34.91 41.08 -23.41
N VAL A 11 34.61 40.81 -22.14
CA VAL A 11 34.99 39.57 -21.51
C VAL A 11 34.08 38.49 -22.09
N ALA A 12 34.58 37.76 -23.07
CA ALA A 12 33.96 36.51 -23.53
C ALA A 12 34.15 35.48 -22.43
N MET A 13 33.15 35.37 -21.56
CA MET A 13 33.08 34.30 -20.57
C MET A 13 32.69 33.02 -21.32
N ALA A 14 33.68 32.28 -21.79
CA ALA A 14 33.51 30.94 -22.31
C ALA A 14 33.03 30.06 -21.15
N CYS A 15 31.69 29.98 -20.96
CA CYS A 15 31.09 29.01 -20.08
C CYS A 15 31.20 27.65 -20.78
N SER A 16 32.30 26.94 -20.55
CA SER A 16 32.41 25.54 -20.92
C SER A 16 31.45 24.77 -20.04
N LEU A 17 30.22 24.52 -20.59
CA LEU A 17 29.35 23.48 -20.07
C LEU A 17 30.11 22.15 -20.26
N ALA A 18 30.79 21.71 -19.20
CA ALA A 18 31.13 20.30 -19.10
C ALA A 18 29.82 19.53 -18.90
N VAL A 19 29.24 19.06 -19.98
CA VAL A 19 28.25 18.02 -19.94
C VAL A 19 28.97 16.78 -19.43
N THR A 20 28.97 16.59 -18.12
CA THR A 20 29.27 15.28 -17.57
C THR A 20 28.13 14.38 -18.07
N ALA A 21 28.44 13.55 -19.08
CA ALA A 21 27.61 12.42 -19.39
C ALA A 21 27.58 11.58 -18.11
N SER A 22 26.53 11.78 -17.31
CA SER A 22 26.15 10.82 -16.28
C SER A 22 25.98 9.51 -17.05
N ALA A 23 26.88 8.57 -16.84
CA ALA A 23 26.65 7.21 -17.30
C ALA A 23 25.25 6.85 -16.77
N ALA A 24 24.31 6.65 -17.67
CA ALA A 24 23.04 6.07 -17.29
C ALA A 24 23.41 4.78 -16.55
N GLU A 25 23.15 4.75 -15.26
CA GLU A 25 23.19 3.48 -14.53
C GLU A 25 22.28 2.55 -15.33
N GLU A 26 22.88 1.49 -15.86
CA GLU A 26 22.06 0.39 -16.42
C GLU A 26 21.01 0.07 -15.35
N PRO A 27 19.72 -0.02 -15.73
CA PRO A 27 18.69 -0.37 -14.77
C PRO A 27 19.17 -1.67 -14.12
N ALA A 28 19.41 -1.64 -12.82
CA ALA A 28 19.81 -2.81 -12.04
C ALA A 28 18.89 -3.95 -12.49
N ALA A 29 19.48 -5.03 -12.98
CA ALA A 29 18.73 -6.18 -13.51
C ALA A 29 17.63 -6.46 -12.51
N ALA A 30 16.36 -6.39 -12.95
CA ALA A 30 15.23 -6.59 -12.07
C ALA A 30 15.44 -7.92 -11.37
N ALA A 31 15.60 -7.88 -10.04
CA ALA A 31 15.80 -9.09 -9.27
C ALA A 31 14.62 -10.01 -9.60
N SER A 32 14.91 -11.25 -9.98
CA SER A 32 13.85 -12.23 -10.24
C SER A 32 13.02 -12.42 -8.98
N ASP A 33 11.70 -12.56 -9.12
CA ASP A 33 10.82 -12.88 -8.00
C ASP A 33 11.40 -14.11 -7.26
N PRO A 34 11.37 -14.13 -5.92
CA PRO A 34 11.88 -15.24 -5.15
C PRO A 34 11.06 -16.51 -5.42
N ASP A 35 11.70 -17.67 -5.47
CA ASP A 35 10.99 -18.95 -5.43
C ASP A 35 10.65 -19.29 -3.96
N LEU A 36 9.36 -19.25 -3.64
CA LEU A 36 8.82 -19.55 -2.31
C LEU A 36 8.06 -20.89 -2.27
N THR A 37 8.30 -21.76 -3.25
CA THR A 37 7.67 -23.08 -3.30
C THR A 37 7.89 -23.87 -2.01
N GLY A 38 6.78 -24.32 -1.40
CA GLY A 38 6.80 -25.05 -0.13
C GLY A 38 6.87 -24.16 1.12
N SER A 39 6.91 -22.83 0.97
CA SER A 39 6.86 -21.89 2.10
C SER A 39 5.44 -21.55 2.48
N ILE A 40 5.24 -21.25 3.77
CA ILE A 40 4.01 -20.65 4.30
C ILE A 40 4.32 -19.18 4.60
N VAL A 41 3.56 -18.27 4.01
CA VAL A 41 3.63 -16.83 4.30
C VAL A 41 2.38 -16.44 5.07
N ILE A 42 2.56 -15.79 6.22
CA ILE A 42 1.48 -15.24 7.03
C ILE A 42 1.51 -13.73 6.91
N LEU A 43 0.43 -13.16 6.36
CA LEU A 43 0.16 -11.73 6.33
C LEU A 43 -0.86 -11.41 7.41
N HIS A 44 -0.71 -10.26 8.04
CA HIS A 44 -1.72 -9.80 8.98
C HIS A 44 -1.93 -8.29 8.90
N THR A 45 -3.14 -7.88 9.25
CA THR A 45 -3.52 -6.50 9.49
C THR A 45 -4.07 -6.36 10.91
N HIS A 46 -4.04 -5.17 11.46
CA HIS A 46 -4.65 -4.82 12.74
C HIS A 46 -4.94 -3.32 12.76
N ASP A 47 -5.92 -2.90 13.53
CA ASP A 47 -6.28 -1.48 13.71
C ASP A 47 -6.43 -0.74 12.36
N VAL A 48 -7.06 -1.40 11.37
CA VAL A 48 -7.19 -0.85 10.01
C VAL A 48 -8.14 0.35 10.01
N HIS A 49 -9.09 0.38 10.96
CA HIS A 49 -10.06 1.45 11.14
C HIS A 49 -10.71 1.89 9.82
N GLY A 50 -11.11 0.91 9.01
CA GLY A 50 -11.75 1.12 7.73
C GLY A 50 -10.86 1.71 6.64
N GLY A 51 -9.55 1.65 6.77
CA GLY A 51 -8.59 2.17 5.79
C GLY A 51 -8.66 1.46 4.43
N ILE A 52 -9.60 1.89 3.57
CA ILE A 52 -10.00 1.24 2.31
C ILE A 52 -8.81 0.90 1.41
N ALA A 53 -7.84 1.82 1.29
CA ALA A 53 -6.65 1.61 0.45
C ALA A 53 -5.79 0.44 0.93
N GLY A 54 -5.77 0.14 2.22
CA GLY A 54 -5.01 -0.96 2.82
C GLY A 54 -5.46 -2.33 2.30
N TYR A 55 -6.74 -2.53 2.07
CA TYR A 55 -7.28 -3.81 1.60
C TYR A 55 -6.78 -4.18 0.20
N ALA A 56 -6.69 -3.19 -0.71
CA ALA A 56 -6.12 -3.41 -2.03
C ALA A 56 -4.62 -3.73 -1.97
N GLN A 57 -3.89 -3.07 -1.07
CA GLN A 57 -2.45 -3.29 -0.90
C GLN A 57 -2.15 -4.69 -0.35
N VAL A 58 -2.86 -5.13 0.69
CA VAL A 58 -2.64 -6.46 1.26
C VAL A 58 -3.10 -7.57 0.31
N ALA A 59 -4.17 -7.34 -0.47
CA ALA A 59 -4.59 -8.26 -1.53
C ALA A 59 -3.49 -8.44 -2.59
N ALA A 60 -2.87 -7.35 -3.01
CA ALA A 60 -1.75 -7.39 -3.97
C ALA A 60 -0.54 -8.14 -3.39
N GLN A 61 -0.23 -7.95 -2.11
CA GLN A 61 0.84 -8.69 -1.42
C GLN A 61 0.53 -10.20 -1.34
N LYS A 62 -0.71 -10.56 -0.99
CA LYS A 62 -1.14 -11.97 -0.98
C LYS A 62 -0.95 -12.61 -2.35
N GLN A 63 -1.41 -11.95 -3.41
CA GLN A 63 -1.27 -12.43 -4.78
C GLN A 63 0.20 -12.55 -5.21
N TYR A 64 1.04 -11.58 -4.82
CA TYR A 64 2.48 -11.61 -5.12
C TYR A 64 3.15 -12.85 -4.53
N TYR A 65 2.96 -13.10 -3.23
CA TYR A 65 3.57 -14.27 -2.59
C TYR A 65 3.01 -15.59 -3.11
N GLN A 66 1.71 -15.64 -3.45
CA GLN A 66 1.12 -16.80 -4.10
C GLN A 66 1.74 -17.06 -5.48
N LYS A 67 1.97 -16.00 -6.28
CA LYS A 67 2.67 -16.08 -7.56
C LYS A 67 4.10 -16.59 -7.40
N CYS A 68 4.77 -16.26 -6.30
CA CYS A 68 6.09 -16.78 -5.96
C CYS A 68 6.08 -18.24 -5.47
N GLY A 69 4.92 -18.90 -5.42
CA GLY A 69 4.79 -20.31 -5.04
C GLY A 69 4.49 -20.58 -3.57
N ALA A 70 4.30 -19.54 -2.74
CA ALA A 70 3.98 -19.70 -1.33
C ALA A 70 2.52 -20.09 -1.09
N TYR A 71 2.26 -20.84 -0.02
CA TYR A 71 0.94 -20.92 0.59
C TYR A 71 0.75 -19.71 1.50
N VAL A 72 -0.25 -18.85 1.19
CA VAL A 72 -0.40 -17.57 1.89
C VAL A 72 -1.67 -17.55 2.72
N LEU A 73 -1.53 -17.24 4.00
CA LEU A 73 -2.62 -16.97 4.93
C LEU A 73 -2.67 -15.47 5.24
N LEU A 74 -3.87 -14.91 5.30
CA LEU A 74 -4.12 -13.50 5.60
C LEU A 74 -5.13 -13.38 6.74
N PHE A 75 -4.69 -12.77 7.84
CA PHE A 75 -5.48 -12.60 9.06
C PHE A 75 -5.68 -11.13 9.41
N ASP A 76 -6.76 -10.83 10.15
CA ASP A 76 -6.94 -9.54 10.80
C ASP A 76 -7.04 -9.71 12.31
N ALA A 77 -6.40 -8.84 13.08
CA ALA A 77 -6.37 -8.90 14.53
C ALA A 77 -7.43 -8.01 15.21
N GLY A 78 -8.38 -7.44 14.44
CA GLY A 78 -9.51 -6.66 14.93
C GLY A 78 -9.38 -5.16 14.66
N ASP A 79 -10.45 -4.44 15.00
CA ASP A 79 -10.65 -2.99 14.79
C ASP A 79 -10.66 -2.60 13.30
N PHE A 80 -11.46 -3.32 12.51
CA PHE A 80 -11.59 -3.07 11.07
C PHE A 80 -12.88 -2.34 10.66
N ILE A 81 -13.93 -2.24 11.52
CA ILE A 81 -15.26 -1.73 11.11
C ILE A 81 -15.53 -0.24 11.39
N GLN A 82 -14.60 0.48 12.02
CA GLN A 82 -14.80 1.84 12.49
C GLN A 82 -13.66 2.74 11.98
N GLY A 83 -13.90 4.04 11.79
CA GLY A 83 -12.89 5.05 11.45
C GLY A 83 -13.17 5.76 10.14
N ASP A 84 -12.94 5.13 8.98
CA ASP A 84 -13.26 5.74 7.69
C ASP A 84 -14.77 6.02 7.58
N PRO A 85 -15.18 7.23 7.11
CA PRO A 85 -16.60 7.60 6.99
C PRO A 85 -17.44 6.62 6.16
N THR A 86 -16.89 6.02 5.10
CA THR A 86 -17.58 5.07 4.25
C THR A 86 -17.87 3.78 5.00
N VAL A 87 -16.89 3.29 5.76
CA VAL A 87 -17.01 2.08 6.57
C VAL A 87 -17.93 2.32 7.76
N SER A 88 -17.80 3.47 8.42
CA SER A 88 -18.65 3.85 9.56
C SER A 88 -20.11 4.01 9.14
N ALA A 89 -20.39 4.63 7.98
CA ALA A 89 -21.74 4.80 7.45
C ALA A 89 -22.43 3.47 7.14
N SER A 90 -21.68 2.45 6.75
CA SER A 90 -22.19 1.08 6.52
C SER A 90 -22.14 0.21 7.77
N GLN A 91 -21.75 0.76 8.93
CA GLN A 91 -21.55 0.02 10.18
C GLN A 91 -20.62 -1.19 10.01
N GLY A 92 -19.58 -1.02 9.18
CA GLY A 92 -18.56 -2.03 8.93
C GLY A 92 -18.82 -2.99 7.75
N GLU A 93 -20.01 -2.96 7.14
CA GLU A 93 -20.35 -3.88 6.02
C GLU A 93 -19.36 -3.71 4.85
N THR A 94 -19.05 -2.47 4.47
CA THR A 94 -18.06 -2.18 3.41
C THR A 94 -16.67 -2.75 3.74
N ALA A 95 -16.22 -2.69 4.99
CA ALA A 95 -14.94 -3.29 5.37
C ALA A 95 -14.95 -4.80 5.16
N VAL A 96 -15.98 -5.49 5.64
CA VAL A 96 -16.14 -6.95 5.50
C VAL A 96 -16.20 -7.36 4.02
N GLU A 97 -16.90 -6.59 3.17
CA GLU A 97 -16.93 -6.85 1.72
C GLU A 97 -15.54 -6.71 1.08
N LEU A 98 -14.77 -5.68 1.47
CA LEU A 98 -13.39 -5.49 0.99
C LEU A 98 -12.46 -6.59 1.51
N MET A 99 -12.61 -7.03 2.75
CA MET A 99 -11.89 -8.17 3.30
C MET A 99 -12.20 -9.48 2.56
N ASN A 100 -13.47 -9.69 2.19
CA ASN A 100 -13.88 -10.82 1.34
C ASN A 100 -13.18 -10.79 -0.03
N LEU A 101 -13.07 -9.60 -0.65
CA LEU A 101 -12.39 -9.41 -1.93
C LEU A 101 -10.88 -9.57 -1.81
N ALA A 102 -10.29 -9.12 -0.72
CA ALA A 102 -8.86 -9.27 -0.43
C ALA A 102 -8.49 -10.73 -0.10
N GLY A 103 -9.48 -11.56 0.21
CA GLY A 103 -9.29 -12.96 0.50
C GLY A 103 -8.73 -13.23 1.89
N TYR A 104 -9.27 -12.56 2.92
CA TYR A 104 -8.94 -12.88 4.30
C TYR A 104 -9.33 -14.32 4.64
N ASP A 105 -8.51 -14.95 5.47
CA ASP A 105 -8.71 -16.35 5.89
C ASP A 105 -9.34 -16.44 7.29
N ALA A 106 -9.14 -15.43 8.15
CA ALA A 106 -9.85 -15.25 9.42
C ALA A 106 -9.66 -13.82 9.96
N ALA A 107 -10.54 -13.41 10.88
CA ALA A 107 -10.37 -12.18 11.67
C ALA A 107 -10.71 -12.42 13.14
N ALA A 108 -9.98 -11.72 14.02
CA ALA A 108 -10.34 -11.61 15.42
C ALA A 108 -11.26 -10.40 15.65
N LEU A 109 -11.86 -10.33 16.82
CA LEU A 109 -12.63 -9.17 17.26
C LEU A 109 -11.73 -8.24 18.08
N GLY A 110 -11.69 -6.97 17.71
CA GLY A 110 -11.22 -5.89 18.57
C GLY A 110 -12.36 -5.27 19.36
N ASN A 111 -12.13 -4.12 19.98
CA ASN A 111 -13.18 -3.43 20.74
C ASN A 111 -14.17 -2.70 19.81
N HIS A 112 -13.73 -2.21 18.66
CA HIS A 112 -14.57 -1.45 17.74
C HIS A 112 -15.58 -2.33 16.99
N GLU A 113 -15.40 -3.63 16.91
CA GLU A 113 -16.40 -4.54 16.32
C GLU A 113 -17.73 -4.54 17.10
N PHE A 114 -17.73 -4.02 18.34
CA PHE A 114 -18.93 -3.91 19.17
C PHE A 114 -19.59 -2.52 19.15
N ASP A 115 -18.99 -1.51 18.47
CA ASP A 115 -19.48 -0.12 18.49
C ASP A 115 -20.91 0.03 17.95
N TYR A 116 -21.31 -0.81 17.02
CA TYR A 116 -22.64 -0.81 16.41
C TYR A 116 -23.57 -1.90 17.02
N GLY A 117 -23.15 -2.49 18.12
CA GLY A 117 -23.92 -3.47 18.88
C GLY A 117 -23.80 -4.90 18.36
N TYR A 118 -24.25 -5.83 19.21
CA TYR A 118 -24.12 -7.28 18.96
C TYR A 118 -24.85 -7.76 17.70
N ASP A 119 -26.05 -7.23 17.44
CA ASP A 119 -26.83 -7.64 16.26
C ASP A 119 -26.13 -7.27 14.95
N ASN A 120 -25.46 -6.12 14.92
CA ASN A 120 -24.64 -5.74 13.78
C ASN A 120 -23.44 -6.67 13.62
N LEU A 121 -22.76 -7.02 14.70
CA LEU A 121 -21.64 -7.97 14.66
C LEU A 121 -22.09 -9.33 14.09
N VAL A 122 -23.24 -9.85 14.54
CA VAL A 122 -23.83 -11.10 13.99
C VAL A 122 -24.14 -10.95 12.50
N LYS A 123 -24.64 -9.78 12.06
CA LYS A 123 -24.86 -9.50 10.63
C LYS A 123 -23.53 -9.58 9.86
N LEU A 124 -22.51 -8.89 10.33
CA LEU A 124 -21.19 -8.85 9.70
C LEU A 124 -20.55 -10.24 9.62
N SER A 125 -20.66 -11.04 10.68
CA SER A 125 -20.13 -12.41 10.67
C SER A 125 -20.80 -13.33 9.65
N ARG A 126 -22.04 -13.02 9.27
CA ARG A 126 -22.75 -13.75 8.19
C ARG A 126 -22.41 -13.24 6.80
N THR A 127 -22.02 -11.97 6.67
CA THR A 127 -21.54 -11.35 5.42
C THR A 127 -20.12 -11.81 5.09
N ALA A 128 -19.30 -12.04 6.11
CA ALA A 128 -17.94 -12.53 5.95
C ALA A 128 -17.89 -13.93 5.31
N LYS A 129 -16.96 -14.12 4.38
CA LYS A 129 -16.65 -15.43 3.76
C LYS A 129 -15.53 -16.17 4.49
N PHE A 130 -15.14 -15.67 5.64
CA PHE A 130 -14.12 -16.17 6.54
C PHE A 130 -14.65 -16.15 7.98
N PRO A 131 -14.12 -16.95 8.89
CA PRO A 131 -14.51 -16.89 10.30
C PRO A 131 -14.08 -15.58 10.96
N ILE A 132 -14.96 -15.01 11.74
CA ILE A 132 -14.72 -13.90 12.65
C ILE A 132 -14.93 -14.43 14.08
#